data_f8b57c17e492484890603b31c2881a36
#
_entry.id   f8b57c17e492484890603b31c2881a36
#
_cell.length_a   1.000
_cell.length_b   1.000
_cell.length_c   1.000
_cell.angle_alpha   90.00
_cell.angle_beta   90.00
_cell.angle_gamma   90.00
#
_symmetry.space_group_name_H-M   'P 1'
#
loop_
_entity.id
_entity.type
_entity.pdbx_description
1 polymer ?
#
loop_
_entity_poly.entity_id
_entity_poly.type
_entity_poly.pdbx_seq_one_letter_code
_entity_poly.pdbx_strand_id
1 'polypeptide(L)'
;MASDVDIRGGGRCGDQVRLVKALSTEGMPAMTALSFTHTPNANPASDADRAAILADPGFGKHFTDHMVTATWTKDAGWHDGAVTAYGPISLMPSAAVLHYAQEIFEGLKAYRHEDGSVWGFRPHANAQRMARSATRLALPPLPEEDFLASLRAIVEADKAWVPGPGESGEKSLYLRPFMFASEAFLGVRPAAEVTYSVIASPAGAYFAGGLKPVTLWISEHYARAGAGGTGAAKCGGNYASSLAGQLEGAEHGCDQAVFLDSSTHTYIEELGGMNLFFVTKDNRLVTPELTGTILEGVTRSSILGLSKELGLDPEERRIEIEEWKDGVRSGDIVEIFACGTAAVVTPVGELRWEGGQAPSTAGEAGGEVTNAIRSRLLDVQYGRVEDTHGWLTQLA
;
A
#
# COMPACT_ATOMS: atom_id res chain seq x y z
N MET A 1 -32.87 -10.13 -50.71
CA MET A 1 -31.59 -10.83 -50.90
C MET A 1 -30.78 -10.50 -49.65
N ALA A 2 -30.79 -11.41 -48.70
CA ALA A 2 -29.99 -11.32 -47.47
C ALA A 2 -28.69 -12.07 -47.73
N SER A 3 -27.57 -11.46 -47.41
CA SER A 3 -26.26 -12.10 -47.43
C SER A 3 -25.77 -12.33 -46.02
N ASP A 4 -25.68 -13.60 -45.63
CA ASP A 4 -25.09 -14.10 -44.41
C ASP A 4 -23.64 -13.59 -44.19
N VAL A 5 -23.37 -13.08 -42.99
CA VAL A 5 -22.01 -12.86 -42.52
C VAL A 5 -21.65 -13.96 -41.52
N ASP A 6 -20.76 -14.85 -41.93
CA ASP A 6 -20.24 -15.95 -41.12
C ASP A 6 -19.23 -15.39 -40.07
N ILE A 7 -19.58 -15.48 -38.78
CA ILE A 7 -18.69 -15.15 -37.66
C ILE A 7 -18.10 -16.45 -37.12
N ARG A 8 -17.01 -16.90 -37.73
CA ARG A 8 -16.12 -17.91 -37.13
C ARG A 8 -14.68 -17.40 -37.15
N GLY A 9 -14.20 -16.93 -36.03
CA GLY A 9 -12.81 -16.57 -35.83
C GLY A 9 -12.41 -16.74 -34.37
N GLY A 10 -12.17 -17.97 -33.95
CA GLY A 10 -11.56 -18.29 -32.66
C GLY A 10 -10.09 -17.82 -32.61
N GLY A 11 -9.83 -16.64 -32.12
CA GLY A 11 -8.49 -16.15 -31.82
C GLY A 11 -7.96 -16.81 -30.54
N ARG A 12 -6.88 -17.57 -30.67
CA ARG A 12 -6.17 -18.24 -29.57
C ARG A 12 -5.48 -17.21 -28.68
N CYS A 13 -5.48 -17.46 -27.37
CA CYS A 13 -4.87 -16.71 -26.28
C CYS A 13 -3.32 -16.48 -26.41
N GLY A 14 -2.77 -16.53 -27.61
CA GLY A 14 -1.33 -16.36 -27.89
C GLY A 14 -0.90 -14.98 -28.37
N ASP A 15 -1.83 -14.09 -28.75
CA ASP A 15 -1.47 -12.83 -29.40
C ASP A 15 -1.32 -11.64 -28.44
N GLN A 16 -1.78 -11.72 -27.22
CA GLN A 16 -1.58 -10.66 -26.23
C GLN A 16 -0.15 -10.59 -25.66
N VAL A 17 0.62 -11.66 -25.74
CA VAL A 17 2.02 -11.70 -25.29
C VAL A 17 2.98 -11.01 -26.27
N ARG A 18 2.57 -10.73 -27.51
CA ARG A 18 3.41 -10.08 -28.51
C ARG A 18 3.45 -8.56 -28.47
N LEU A 19 2.46 -7.90 -27.86
CA LEU A 19 2.47 -6.42 -27.74
C LEU A 19 3.38 -5.89 -26.62
N VAL A 20 3.74 -6.72 -25.64
CA VAL A 20 4.69 -6.34 -24.57
C VAL A 20 6.16 -6.48 -24.99
N LYS A 21 6.43 -7.21 -26.10
CA LYS A 21 7.81 -7.41 -26.61
C LYS A 21 8.32 -6.31 -27.56
N ALA A 22 7.54 -5.28 -27.87
CA ALA A 22 7.92 -4.23 -28.80
C ALA A 22 8.55 -2.98 -28.15
N LEU A 23 8.83 -3.02 -26.86
CA LEU A 23 9.78 -2.09 -26.21
C LEU A 23 11.11 -2.84 -26.03
N SER A 24 11.72 -3.25 -27.15
CA SER A 24 13.09 -3.76 -27.16
C SER A 24 14.02 -2.65 -26.70
N THR A 25 14.79 -2.92 -25.67
CA THR A 25 15.84 -2.08 -25.07
C THR A 25 17.08 -1.94 -26.00
N GLU A 26 16.96 -2.16 -27.29
CA GLU A 26 18.05 -1.96 -28.24
C GLU A 26 18.22 -0.47 -28.55
N GLY A 27 19.23 0.16 -27.90
CA GLY A 27 19.67 1.51 -28.21
C GLY A 27 19.54 2.55 -27.10
N MET A 28 19.02 2.21 -25.91
CA MET A 28 19.10 3.14 -24.77
C MET A 28 20.54 3.12 -24.20
N PRO A 29 21.18 4.28 -23.98
CA PRO A 29 22.44 4.33 -23.23
C PRO A 29 22.24 3.65 -21.88
N ALA A 30 23.28 2.97 -21.36
CA ALA A 30 23.24 2.41 -20.02
C ALA A 30 22.75 3.50 -19.06
N MET A 31 21.58 3.29 -18.44
CA MET A 31 21.02 4.28 -17.52
C MET A 31 21.99 4.40 -16.36
N THR A 32 22.56 5.59 -16.21
CA THR A 32 23.34 5.91 -15.01
C THR A 32 22.37 5.93 -13.84
N ALA A 33 22.71 5.23 -12.73
CA ALA A 33 21.92 5.26 -11.51
C ALA A 33 21.70 6.72 -11.06
N LEU A 34 20.49 7.02 -10.58
CA LEU A 34 20.19 8.35 -10.05
C LEU A 34 21.07 8.68 -8.84
N SER A 35 21.67 9.85 -8.87
CA SER A 35 22.28 10.45 -7.69
C SER A 35 21.38 11.54 -7.13
N PHE A 36 21.21 11.59 -5.81
CA PHE A 36 20.37 12.57 -5.14
C PHE A 36 21.24 13.65 -4.52
N THR A 37 21.32 14.81 -5.18
CA THR A 37 22.07 15.96 -4.68
C THR A 37 21.35 16.55 -3.47
N HIS A 38 22.03 16.63 -2.31
CA HIS A 38 21.44 17.15 -1.09
C HIS A 38 21.65 18.67 -0.94
N THR A 39 20.54 19.39 -0.83
CA THR A 39 20.50 20.82 -0.45
C THR A 39 19.82 20.91 0.92
N PRO A 40 20.56 21.24 1.99
CA PRO A 40 19.99 21.32 3.33
C PRO A 40 18.83 22.33 3.42
N ASN A 41 17.83 22.04 4.23
CA ASN A 41 16.77 22.98 4.56
C ASN A 41 17.38 24.18 5.34
N ALA A 42 17.15 25.40 4.84
CA ALA A 42 17.63 26.60 5.51
C ALA A 42 16.88 26.93 6.81
N ASN A 43 15.68 26.37 6.98
CA ASN A 43 14.81 26.57 8.15
C ASN A 43 14.26 25.23 8.66
N PRO A 44 15.13 24.31 9.15
CA PRO A 44 14.66 23.03 9.68
C PRO A 44 13.89 23.25 10.98
N ALA A 45 13.06 22.30 11.36
CA ALA A 45 12.40 22.30 12.67
C ALA A 45 13.45 22.33 13.79
N SER A 46 13.18 23.11 14.85
CA SER A 46 14.03 23.10 16.03
C SER A 46 14.04 21.73 16.71
N ASP A 47 15.08 21.41 17.47
CA ASP A 47 15.15 20.17 18.24
C ASP A 47 13.97 20.06 19.22
N ALA A 48 13.53 21.18 19.80
CA ALA A 48 12.40 21.22 20.72
C ALA A 48 11.06 20.92 20.00
N ASP A 49 10.83 21.53 18.83
CA ASP A 49 9.59 21.30 18.06
C ASP A 49 9.56 19.85 17.54
N ARG A 50 10.68 19.35 17.03
CA ARG A 50 10.82 17.97 16.59
C ARG A 50 10.54 17.00 17.74
N ALA A 51 11.13 17.22 18.91
CA ALA A 51 10.91 16.37 20.08
C ALA A 51 9.43 16.36 20.50
N ALA A 52 8.76 17.52 20.50
CA ALA A 52 7.34 17.64 20.80
C ALA A 52 6.47 16.83 19.80
N ILE A 53 6.77 16.92 18.51
CA ILE A 53 6.08 16.14 17.47
C ILE A 53 6.34 14.64 17.67
N LEU A 54 7.58 14.22 17.92
CA LEU A 54 7.93 12.81 18.10
C LEU A 54 7.35 12.21 19.39
N ALA A 55 7.00 13.04 20.37
CA ALA A 55 6.29 12.56 21.57
C ALA A 55 4.90 12.00 21.24
N ASP A 56 4.13 12.69 20.38
CA ASP A 56 2.81 12.24 19.89
C ASP A 56 2.63 12.59 18.40
N PRO A 57 3.23 11.84 17.48
CA PRO A 57 3.26 12.22 16.07
C PRO A 57 1.92 12.07 15.35
N GLY A 58 0.98 11.29 15.88
CA GLY A 58 -0.21 10.89 15.14
C GLY A 58 0.14 10.09 13.89
N PHE A 59 -0.67 10.25 12.82
CA PHE A 59 -0.39 9.65 11.53
C PHE A 59 -0.66 10.65 10.40
N GLY A 60 0.36 10.95 9.56
CA GLY A 60 0.22 11.79 8.37
C GLY A 60 -0.08 13.28 8.63
N LYS A 61 0.15 13.79 9.84
CA LYS A 61 -0.13 15.19 10.23
C LYS A 61 1.12 16.08 10.17
N HIS A 62 2.28 15.52 10.43
CA HIS A 62 3.56 16.21 10.48
C HIS A 62 4.48 15.60 9.43
N PHE A 63 5.28 16.44 8.78
CA PHE A 63 6.24 16.01 7.77
C PHE A 63 7.64 16.40 8.20
N THR A 64 8.65 15.66 7.71
CA THR A 64 10.04 15.92 8.00
C THR A 64 10.56 17.15 7.26
N ASP A 65 11.82 17.54 7.51
CA ASP A 65 12.40 18.77 6.97
C ASP A 65 12.68 18.72 5.47
N HIS A 66 12.80 17.53 4.88
CA HIS A 66 13.18 17.36 3.47
C HIS A 66 12.19 16.51 2.68
N MET A 67 12.32 16.58 1.37
CA MET A 67 11.70 15.68 0.40
C MET A 67 12.69 15.32 -0.69
N VAL A 68 12.49 14.15 -1.29
CA VAL A 68 13.22 13.73 -2.49
C VAL A 68 12.39 14.10 -3.72
N THR A 69 13.06 14.50 -4.80
CA THR A 69 12.44 14.67 -6.13
C THR A 69 13.34 14.09 -7.21
N ALA A 70 12.75 13.62 -8.30
CA ALA A 70 13.41 13.32 -9.57
C ALA A 70 12.43 13.53 -10.71
N THR A 71 12.95 13.83 -11.89
CA THR A 71 12.17 14.03 -13.11
C THR A 71 12.45 12.93 -14.11
N TRP A 72 11.44 12.51 -14.83
CA TRP A 72 11.59 11.69 -16.01
C TRP A 72 11.08 12.43 -17.23
N THR A 73 11.86 12.40 -18.29
CA THR A 73 11.42 12.84 -19.61
C THR A 73 11.66 11.75 -20.64
N LYS A 74 10.86 11.76 -21.71
CA LYS A 74 10.96 10.74 -22.75
C LYS A 74 12.36 10.66 -23.38
N ASP A 75 13.03 11.80 -23.48
CA ASP A 75 14.32 11.90 -24.17
C ASP A 75 15.53 11.64 -23.25
N ALA A 76 15.43 11.95 -21.93
CA ALA A 76 16.53 11.84 -20.99
C ALA A 76 16.39 10.67 -19.99
N GLY A 77 15.19 10.05 -19.90
CA GLY A 77 14.93 9.06 -18.84
C GLY A 77 14.81 9.73 -17.46
N TRP A 78 15.18 9.05 -16.40
CA TRP A 78 15.20 9.59 -15.04
C TRP A 78 16.44 10.47 -14.83
N HIS A 79 16.26 11.68 -14.31
CA HIS A 79 17.32 12.66 -14.05
C HIS A 79 16.94 13.63 -12.93
N ASP A 80 17.83 14.57 -12.60
CA ASP A 80 17.66 15.64 -11.62
C ASP A 80 17.22 15.14 -10.23
N GLY A 81 17.84 14.03 -9.78
CA GLY A 81 17.64 13.53 -8.42
C GLY A 81 18.12 14.55 -7.38
N ALA A 82 17.24 14.94 -6.46
CA ALA A 82 17.56 15.92 -5.41
C ALA A 82 16.88 15.59 -4.09
N VAL A 83 17.56 15.95 -2.98
CA VAL A 83 16.97 16.08 -1.64
C VAL A 83 16.92 17.57 -1.32
N THR A 84 15.73 18.10 -1.14
CA THR A 84 15.50 19.54 -0.91
C THR A 84 14.60 19.74 0.30
N ALA A 85 14.45 20.98 0.76
CA ALA A 85 13.49 21.31 1.81
C ALA A 85 12.08 20.86 1.42
N TYR A 86 11.34 20.28 2.36
CA TYR A 86 9.92 19.96 2.19
C TYR A 86 9.13 21.22 1.89
N GLY A 87 8.33 21.21 0.82
CA GLY A 87 7.60 22.38 0.39
C GLY A 87 6.61 22.10 -0.75
N PRO A 88 5.97 23.15 -1.29
CA PRO A 88 4.99 23.00 -2.35
C PRO A 88 5.61 22.46 -3.64
N ILE A 89 4.86 21.60 -4.33
CA ILE A 89 5.12 21.22 -5.72
C ILE A 89 4.30 22.13 -6.64
N SER A 90 4.96 22.87 -7.53
CA SER A 90 4.28 23.76 -8.47
C SER A 90 3.91 23.02 -9.73
N LEU A 91 2.64 23.08 -10.12
CA LEU A 91 2.12 22.49 -11.35
C LEU A 91 1.37 23.53 -12.18
N MET A 92 1.46 23.41 -13.50
CA MET A 92 0.55 24.14 -14.38
C MET A 92 -0.88 23.61 -14.21
N PRO A 93 -1.92 24.45 -14.26
CA PRO A 93 -3.31 23.99 -14.16
C PRO A 93 -3.71 22.91 -15.17
N SER A 94 -3.00 22.84 -16.30
CA SER A 94 -3.18 21.80 -17.33
C SER A 94 -2.31 20.56 -17.12
N ALA A 95 -1.66 20.40 -15.98
CA ALA A 95 -0.89 19.18 -15.69
C ALA A 95 -1.79 17.94 -15.74
N ALA A 96 -1.38 16.93 -16.47
CA ALA A 96 -2.21 15.76 -16.79
C ALA A 96 -2.73 15.03 -15.54
N VAL A 97 -1.96 14.99 -14.46
CA VAL A 97 -2.38 14.36 -13.18
C VAL A 97 -3.66 14.98 -12.62
N LEU A 98 -3.87 16.29 -12.78
CA LEU A 98 -5.04 17.02 -12.27
C LEU A 98 -6.35 16.65 -12.99
N HIS A 99 -6.25 16.10 -14.20
CA HIS A 99 -7.40 15.80 -15.07
C HIS A 99 -7.62 14.30 -15.25
N TYR A 100 -6.55 13.51 -15.28
CA TYR A 100 -6.61 12.09 -15.65
C TYR A 100 -6.12 11.15 -14.56
N ALA A 101 -5.75 11.68 -13.38
CA ALA A 101 -5.28 10.90 -12.24
C ALA A 101 -4.18 9.87 -12.62
N GLN A 102 -3.30 10.22 -13.59
CA GLN A 102 -2.16 9.40 -13.96
C GLN A 102 -1.07 9.56 -12.89
N GLU A 103 -1.25 8.84 -11.77
CA GLU A 103 -0.37 8.86 -10.61
C GLU A 103 -0.41 7.52 -9.87
N ILE A 104 0.68 7.23 -9.15
CA ILE A 104 0.83 6.07 -8.28
C ILE A 104 1.58 6.47 -7.02
N PHE A 105 1.41 5.67 -5.96
CA PHE A 105 2.13 5.91 -4.72
C PHE A 105 2.50 4.61 -4.01
N GLU A 106 3.42 4.73 -3.08
CA GLU A 106 3.82 3.67 -2.17
C GLU A 106 3.70 4.11 -0.72
N GLY A 107 3.77 3.15 0.18
CA GLY A 107 3.81 3.41 1.60
C GLY A 107 4.57 2.30 2.29
N LEU A 108 5.64 2.68 2.98
CA LEU A 108 6.45 1.80 3.79
C LEU A 108 6.94 2.55 5.02
N LYS A 109 7.56 1.85 5.96
CA LYS A 109 8.05 2.44 7.20
C LYS A 109 9.56 2.21 7.36
N ALA A 110 10.23 3.19 7.96
CA ALA A 110 11.58 3.05 8.47
C ALA A 110 11.53 2.94 10.00
N TYR A 111 12.25 1.97 10.52
CA TYR A 111 12.27 1.59 11.92
C TYR A 111 13.66 1.83 12.50
N ARG A 112 13.74 2.50 13.66
CA ARG A 112 14.99 2.65 14.40
C ARG A 112 15.17 1.44 15.30
N HIS A 113 16.27 0.73 15.10
CA HIS A 113 16.69 -0.37 15.96
C HIS A 113 17.41 0.13 17.23
N GLU A 114 17.66 -0.77 18.19
CA GLU A 114 18.27 -0.43 19.49
C GLU A 114 19.69 0.14 19.35
N ASP A 115 20.45 -0.31 18.35
CA ASP A 115 21.79 0.17 18.04
C ASP A 115 21.81 1.55 17.34
N GLY A 116 20.63 2.13 17.08
CA GLY A 116 20.45 3.43 16.43
C GLY A 116 20.47 3.37 14.90
N SER A 117 20.70 2.21 14.30
CA SER A 117 20.56 2.01 12.85
C SER A 117 19.07 2.11 12.43
N VAL A 118 18.85 2.44 11.17
CA VAL A 118 17.50 2.61 10.63
C VAL A 118 17.28 1.63 9.49
N TRP A 119 16.19 0.88 9.56
CA TRP A 119 15.89 -0.20 8.64
C TRP A 119 14.51 -0.04 8.00
N GLY A 120 14.42 -0.38 6.70
CA GLY A 120 13.17 -0.52 5.97
C GLY A 120 12.73 -1.99 5.94
N PHE A 121 11.43 -2.22 6.06
CA PHE A 121 10.86 -3.56 5.96
C PHE A 121 10.38 -3.84 4.54
N ARG A 122 11.03 -4.79 3.85
CA ARG A 122 10.75 -5.24 2.48
C ARG A 122 10.68 -4.11 1.43
N PRO A 123 11.58 -3.13 1.43
CA PRO A 123 11.50 -2.01 0.49
C PRO A 123 11.65 -2.47 -0.97
N HIS A 124 12.33 -3.57 -1.26
CA HIS A 124 12.40 -4.21 -2.57
C HIS A 124 11.01 -4.61 -3.10
N ALA A 125 10.16 -5.19 -2.24
CA ALA A 125 8.79 -5.53 -2.62
C ALA A 125 7.95 -4.29 -2.95
N ASN A 126 8.15 -3.18 -2.24
CA ASN A 126 7.52 -1.90 -2.55
C ASN A 126 8.03 -1.34 -3.89
N ALA A 127 9.34 -1.38 -4.16
CA ALA A 127 9.92 -0.95 -5.44
C ALA A 127 9.32 -1.74 -6.62
N GLN A 128 9.25 -3.05 -6.51
CA GLN A 128 8.66 -3.93 -7.53
C GLN A 128 7.17 -3.65 -7.74
N ARG A 129 6.42 -3.42 -6.66
CA ARG A 129 5.00 -3.06 -6.75
C ARG A 129 4.80 -1.68 -7.38
N MET A 130 5.65 -0.71 -7.05
CA MET A 130 5.63 0.60 -7.70
C MET A 130 5.89 0.49 -9.22
N ALA A 131 6.85 -0.34 -9.63
CA ALA A 131 7.14 -0.58 -11.04
C ALA A 131 5.94 -1.24 -11.77
N ARG A 132 5.26 -2.22 -11.13
CA ARG A 132 4.02 -2.81 -11.68
C ARG A 132 2.89 -1.78 -11.79
N SER A 133 2.71 -0.95 -10.77
CA SER A 133 1.72 0.14 -10.77
C SER A 133 2.02 1.18 -11.86
N ALA A 134 3.28 1.57 -12.03
CA ALA A 134 3.72 2.47 -13.08
C ALA A 134 3.40 1.91 -14.47
N THR A 135 3.77 0.65 -14.72
CA THR A 135 3.48 -0.03 -15.99
C THR A 135 1.97 -0.06 -16.27
N ARG A 136 1.14 -0.33 -15.24
CA ARG A 136 -0.32 -0.40 -15.41
C ARG A 136 -0.93 0.96 -15.78
N LEU A 137 -0.38 2.06 -15.28
CA LEU A 137 -0.85 3.43 -15.57
C LEU A 137 -0.06 4.11 -16.69
N ALA A 138 0.74 3.37 -17.45
CA ALA A 138 1.59 3.91 -18.51
C ALA A 138 2.50 5.05 -18.04
N LEU A 139 3.00 4.95 -16.81
CA LEU A 139 4.07 5.76 -16.25
C LEU A 139 5.42 5.02 -16.45
N PRO A 140 6.55 5.74 -16.52
CA PRO A 140 7.87 5.13 -16.61
C PRO A 140 8.22 4.42 -15.29
N PRO A 141 8.53 3.11 -15.30
CA PRO A 141 9.02 2.45 -14.09
C PRO A 141 10.32 3.09 -13.60
N LEU A 142 10.39 3.38 -12.28
CA LEU A 142 11.64 3.75 -11.64
C LEU A 142 12.45 2.48 -11.37
N PRO A 143 13.75 2.42 -11.70
CA PRO A 143 14.60 1.30 -11.34
C PRO A 143 14.59 1.02 -9.83
N GLU A 144 14.65 -0.25 -9.45
CA GLU A 144 14.61 -0.67 -8.05
C GLU A 144 15.73 -0.03 -7.22
N GLU A 145 16.96 0.03 -7.77
CA GLU A 145 18.11 0.64 -7.10
C GLU A 145 17.93 2.14 -6.87
N ASP A 146 17.31 2.86 -7.83
CA ASP A 146 17.02 4.29 -7.70
C ASP A 146 15.92 4.55 -6.66
N PHE A 147 14.90 3.66 -6.60
CA PHE A 147 13.90 3.69 -5.55
C PHE A 147 14.55 3.52 -4.16
N LEU A 148 15.42 2.52 -3.98
CA LEU A 148 16.12 2.28 -2.71
C LEU A 148 17.08 3.42 -2.36
N ALA A 149 17.78 3.97 -3.34
CA ALA A 149 18.65 5.12 -3.16
C ALA A 149 17.87 6.35 -2.68
N SER A 150 16.67 6.60 -3.23
CA SER A 150 15.80 7.70 -2.79
C SER A 150 15.34 7.55 -1.34
N LEU A 151 15.06 6.33 -0.88
CA LEU A 151 14.70 6.06 0.51
C LEU A 151 15.88 6.29 1.46
N ARG A 152 17.09 5.84 1.07
CA ARG A 152 18.30 6.13 1.84
C ARG A 152 18.55 7.62 1.94
N ALA A 153 18.45 8.34 0.82
CA ALA A 153 18.71 9.78 0.75
C ALA A 153 17.82 10.59 1.71
N ILE A 154 16.52 10.31 1.77
CA ILE A 154 15.60 11.03 2.67
C ILE A 154 15.80 10.59 4.13
N VAL A 155 16.04 9.31 4.39
CA VAL A 155 16.26 8.82 5.77
C VAL A 155 17.58 9.34 6.34
N GLU A 156 18.63 9.42 5.55
CA GLU A 156 19.91 10.01 5.96
C GLU A 156 19.76 11.51 6.24
N ALA A 157 19.08 12.26 5.36
CA ALA A 157 18.86 13.70 5.55
C ALA A 157 18.03 13.99 6.80
N ASP A 158 17.01 13.17 7.08
CA ASP A 158 16.06 13.35 8.16
C ASP A 158 16.17 12.29 9.27
N LYS A 159 17.37 11.74 9.48
CA LYS A 159 17.62 10.68 10.48
C LYS A 159 17.12 11.04 11.88
N ALA A 160 17.19 12.32 12.25
CA ALA A 160 16.71 12.81 13.54
C ALA A 160 15.17 12.73 13.70
N TRP A 161 14.43 12.63 12.59
CA TRP A 161 12.97 12.47 12.58
C TRP A 161 12.51 11.02 12.71
N VAL A 162 13.40 10.03 12.62
CA VAL A 162 13.04 8.63 12.82
C VAL A 162 12.89 8.39 14.33
N PRO A 163 11.66 8.16 14.84
CA PRO A 163 11.48 7.93 16.26
C PRO A 163 12.06 6.58 16.68
N GLY A 164 12.48 6.46 17.93
CA GLY A 164 12.59 5.14 18.56
C GLY A 164 11.21 4.50 18.69
N PRO A 165 11.12 3.20 19.04
CA PRO A 165 9.85 2.48 19.11
C PRO A 165 8.83 3.08 20.11
N GLY A 166 9.30 3.88 21.07
CA GLY A 166 8.48 4.47 22.12
C GLY A 166 7.93 3.42 23.09
N GLU A 167 7.12 3.85 24.05
CA GLU A 167 6.48 2.96 25.03
C GLU A 167 5.50 1.97 24.40
N SER A 168 4.79 2.38 23.33
CA SER A 168 3.89 1.50 22.58
C SER A 168 4.63 0.45 21.73
N GLY A 169 5.95 0.63 21.51
CA GLY A 169 6.73 -0.21 20.62
C GLY A 169 6.40 -0.07 19.13
N GLU A 170 5.71 1.00 18.70
CA GLU A 170 5.14 1.11 17.36
C GLU A 170 5.46 2.42 16.61
N LYS A 171 6.21 3.34 17.22
CA LYS A 171 6.60 4.58 16.54
C LYS A 171 7.61 4.29 15.42
N SER A 172 7.42 4.92 14.27
CA SER A 172 8.22 4.71 13.06
C SER A 172 8.23 5.96 12.19
N LEU A 173 9.07 6.00 11.17
CA LEU A 173 8.97 7.01 10.12
C LEU A 173 8.23 6.42 8.92
N TYR A 174 7.07 6.98 8.58
CA TYR A 174 6.32 6.59 7.39
C TYR A 174 6.91 7.28 6.16
N LEU A 175 7.28 6.52 5.15
CA LEU A 175 7.79 6.98 3.87
C LEU A 175 6.70 6.89 2.81
N ARG A 176 6.49 7.97 2.04
CA ARG A 176 5.52 8.07 0.97
C ARG A 176 6.19 8.40 -0.36
N PRO A 177 6.74 7.39 -1.06
CA PRO A 177 7.09 7.53 -2.47
C PRO A 177 5.83 7.70 -3.33
N PHE A 178 5.88 8.58 -4.31
CA PHE A 178 4.79 8.75 -5.28
C PHE A 178 5.35 9.31 -6.60
N MET A 179 4.58 9.10 -7.66
CA MET A 179 4.96 9.53 -9.01
C MET A 179 3.71 9.94 -9.77
N PHE A 180 3.81 11.01 -10.54
CA PHE A 180 2.66 11.56 -11.26
C PHE A 180 3.05 12.24 -12.56
N ALA A 181 2.11 12.27 -13.50
CA ALA A 181 2.25 12.98 -14.77
C ALA A 181 2.23 14.50 -14.55
N SER A 182 3.40 15.14 -14.64
CA SER A 182 3.59 16.58 -14.46
C SER A 182 3.46 17.38 -15.76
N GLU A 183 3.51 16.72 -16.93
CA GLU A 183 3.37 17.36 -18.23
C GLU A 183 2.07 18.16 -18.35
N ALA A 184 2.18 19.38 -18.87
CA ALA A 184 1.07 20.30 -19.05
C ALA A 184 0.38 20.10 -20.41
N PHE A 185 -0.70 19.32 -20.46
CA PHE A 185 -1.52 19.09 -21.67
C PHE A 185 -2.91 18.55 -21.31
N LEU A 186 -3.87 18.67 -22.23
CA LEU A 186 -5.26 18.22 -22.03
C LEU A 186 -5.67 17.04 -22.94
N GLY A 187 -4.72 16.39 -23.61
CA GLY A 187 -4.99 15.20 -24.41
C GLY A 187 -4.96 13.92 -23.57
N VAL A 188 -5.76 12.91 -23.91
CA VAL A 188 -5.74 11.61 -23.23
C VAL A 188 -4.68 10.71 -23.86
N ARG A 189 -3.49 10.71 -23.29
CA ARG A 189 -2.35 9.86 -23.67
C ARG A 189 -1.39 9.76 -22.49
N PRO A 190 -0.46 8.79 -22.49
CA PRO A 190 0.64 8.76 -21.52
C PRO A 190 1.45 10.08 -21.56
N ALA A 191 1.81 10.59 -20.38
CA ALA A 191 2.62 11.79 -20.25
C ALA A 191 4.08 11.54 -20.70
N ALA A 192 4.70 12.56 -21.27
CA ALA A 192 6.11 12.59 -21.66
C ALA A 192 7.02 13.25 -20.60
N GLU A 193 6.43 13.76 -19.52
CA GLU A 193 7.13 14.29 -18.35
C GLU A 193 6.45 13.81 -17.09
N VAL A 194 7.22 13.24 -16.15
CA VAL A 194 6.75 12.63 -14.91
C VAL A 194 7.65 13.08 -13.76
N THR A 195 7.04 13.46 -12.66
CA THR A 195 7.73 13.75 -11.40
C THR A 195 7.62 12.57 -10.44
N TYR A 196 8.74 12.16 -9.87
CA TYR A 196 8.84 11.26 -8.71
C TYR A 196 9.19 12.06 -7.47
N SER A 197 8.63 11.69 -6.33
CA SER A 197 8.94 12.30 -5.04
C SER A 197 8.83 11.31 -3.89
N VAL A 198 9.59 11.55 -2.82
CA VAL A 198 9.41 10.87 -1.52
C VAL A 198 9.26 11.93 -0.45
N ILE A 199 8.20 11.82 0.33
CA ILE A 199 8.00 12.60 1.55
C ILE A 199 7.98 11.67 2.75
N ALA A 200 8.27 12.17 3.94
CA ALA A 200 8.32 11.39 5.15
C ALA A 200 7.52 12.05 6.29
N SER A 201 6.94 11.21 7.14
CA SER A 201 6.09 11.62 8.25
C SER A 201 6.34 10.73 9.47
N PRO A 202 6.71 11.26 10.64
CA PRO A 202 6.77 10.46 11.85
C PRO A 202 5.36 9.93 12.17
N ALA A 203 5.28 8.68 12.57
CA ALA A 203 4.02 7.99 12.81
C ALA A 203 4.03 7.30 14.18
N GLY A 204 2.96 7.45 14.93
CA GLY A 204 2.64 6.70 16.12
C GLY A 204 1.84 5.44 15.80
N ALA A 205 1.16 4.90 16.82
CA ALA A 205 0.16 3.87 16.59
C ALA A 205 -0.95 4.41 15.68
N TYR A 206 -1.37 3.62 14.69
CA TYR A 206 -2.39 4.03 13.71
C TYR A 206 -3.73 4.39 14.38
N PHE A 207 -4.10 3.67 15.41
CA PHE A 207 -5.28 3.96 16.23
C PHE A 207 -4.87 4.66 17.52
N ALA A 208 -5.32 5.90 17.73
CA ALA A 208 -4.98 6.74 18.88
C ALA A 208 -5.37 6.13 20.26
N GLY A 209 -6.30 5.17 20.28
CA GLY A 209 -6.76 4.46 21.48
C GLY A 209 -6.11 3.11 21.74
N GLY A 210 -5.02 2.77 21.03
CA GLY A 210 -4.42 1.43 21.04
C GLY A 210 -5.10 0.46 20.05
N LEU A 211 -4.69 -0.81 20.09
CA LEU A 211 -5.28 -1.84 19.25
C LEU A 211 -6.70 -2.15 19.71
N LYS A 212 -7.69 -1.72 18.93
CA LYS A 212 -9.10 -2.05 19.14
C LYS A 212 -9.65 -2.75 17.91
N PRO A 213 -10.53 -3.74 18.09
CA PRO A 213 -11.24 -4.34 16.95
C PRO A 213 -12.08 -3.29 16.22
N VAL A 214 -11.98 -3.29 14.90
CA VAL A 214 -12.76 -2.38 14.04
C VAL A 214 -14.10 -2.98 13.67
N THR A 215 -15.11 -2.11 13.48
CA THR A 215 -16.40 -2.46 12.93
C THR A 215 -16.41 -2.19 11.44
N LEU A 216 -16.87 -3.15 10.63
CA LEU A 216 -16.86 -3.09 9.19
C LEU A 216 -18.28 -3.04 8.62
N TRP A 217 -18.47 -2.25 7.57
CA TRP A 217 -19.70 -2.17 6.78
C TRP A 217 -19.55 -2.88 5.45
N ILE A 218 -20.46 -3.74 5.06
CA ILE A 218 -20.49 -4.30 3.71
C ILE A 218 -21.09 -3.25 2.78
N SER A 219 -20.27 -2.75 1.84
CA SER A 219 -20.78 -1.87 0.78
C SER A 219 -21.37 -2.71 -0.35
N GLU A 220 -22.68 -2.74 -0.45
CA GLU A 220 -23.42 -3.53 -1.45
C GLU A 220 -23.57 -2.78 -2.79
N HIS A 221 -23.39 -1.47 -2.80
CA HIS A 221 -23.62 -0.61 -3.96
C HIS A 221 -22.35 -0.10 -4.63
N TYR A 222 -21.28 0.03 -3.87
CA TYR A 222 -20.01 0.57 -4.36
C TYR A 222 -18.98 -0.54 -4.55
N ALA A 223 -18.22 -0.46 -5.63
CA ALA A 223 -17.06 -1.29 -5.88
C ALA A 223 -15.80 -0.44 -5.85
N ARG A 224 -14.75 -0.96 -5.23
CA ARG A 224 -13.43 -0.29 -5.19
C ARG A 224 -12.71 -0.40 -6.53
N ALA A 225 -12.85 -1.53 -7.22
CA ALA A 225 -12.19 -1.84 -8.48
C ALA A 225 -13.03 -2.84 -9.30
N GLY A 226 -12.74 -2.93 -10.60
CA GLY A 226 -13.38 -3.88 -11.50
C GLY A 226 -12.37 -4.70 -12.27
N ALA A 227 -12.79 -5.84 -12.79
CA ALA A 227 -11.98 -6.75 -13.60
C ALA A 227 -11.37 -6.02 -14.82
N GLY A 228 -10.06 -6.17 -15.06
CA GLY A 228 -9.33 -5.45 -16.09
C GLY A 228 -9.05 -3.97 -15.79
N GLY A 229 -9.54 -3.46 -14.63
CA GLY A 229 -9.29 -2.12 -14.14
C GLY A 229 -7.92 -1.94 -13.48
N THR A 230 -7.82 -1.01 -12.56
CA THR A 230 -6.55 -0.61 -11.89
C THR A 230 -6.40 -1.21 -10.49
N GLY A 231 -7.25 -2.14 -10.06
CA GLY A 231 -7.33 -2.64 -8.68
C GLY A 231 -6.00 -3.12 -8.09
N ALA A 232 -5.19 -3.83 -8.89
CA ALA A 232 -3.87 -4.31 -8.47
C ALA A 232 -2.78 -3.23 -8.48
N ALA A 233 -3.03 -2.05 -9.09
CA ALA A 233 -2.10 -0.92 -9.04
C ALA A 233 -2.37 -0.05 -7.80
N LYS A 234 -1.30 0.49 -7.21
CA LYS A 234 -1.44 1.40 -6.08
C LYS A 234 -1.56 2.84 -6.58
N CYS A 235 -2.75 3.21 -7.03
CA CYS A 235 -3.07 4.52 -7.62
C CYS A 235 -4.25 5.19 -6.91
N GLY A 236 -4.28 6.51 -6.86
CA GLY A 236 -5.29 7.29 -6.13
C GLY A 236 -6.71 7.05 -6.60
N GLY A 237 -6.91 6.72 -7.87
CA GLY A 237 -8.24 6.41 -8.39
C GLY A 237 -8.95 5.27 -7.63
N ASN A 238 -8.22 4.22 -7.23
CA ASN A 238 -8.78 3.12 -6.43
C ASN A 238 -9.18 3.58 -5.01
N TYR A 239 -8.43 4.52 -4.46
CA TYR A 239 -8.75 5.09 -3.13
C TYR A 239 -9.92 6.06 -3.23
N ALA A 240 -9.96 6.91 -4.25
CA ALA A 240 -11.07 7.81 -4.49
C ALA A 240 -12.40 7.06 -4.69
N SER A 241 -12.39 5.94 -5.44
CA SER A 241 -13.59 5.11 -5.66
C SER A 241 -14.11 4.47 -4.36
N SER A 242 -13.26 4.28 -3.35
CA SER A 242 -13.66 3.69 -2.07
C SER A 242 -14.31 4.70 -1.11
N LEU A 243 -14.18 6.02 -1.35
CA LEU A 243 -14.60 7.03 -0.38
C LEU A 243 -16.11 7.06 -0.14
N ALA A 244 -16.92 6.86 -1.17
CA ALA A 244 -18.38 6.84 -1.03
C ALA A 244 -18.84 5.67 -0.15
N GLY A 245 -18.31 4.45 -0.37
CA GLY A 245 -18.61 3.30 0.47
C GLY A 245 -18.07 3.46 1.91
N GLN A 246 -16.97 4.16 2.09
CA GLN A 246 -16.46 4.47 3.44
C GLN A 246 -17.35 5.49 4.17
N LEU A 247 -17.88 6.49 3.48
CA LEU A 247 -18.86 7.43 4.06
C LEU A 247 -20.15 6.71 4.45
N GLU A 248 -20.66 5.82 3.57
CA GLU A 248 -21.80 4.95 3.88
C GLU A 248 -21.54 4.14 5.16
N GLY A 249 -20.39 3.49 5.28
CA GLY A 249 -19.99 2.77 6.49
C GLY A 249 -19.96 3.67 7.74
N ALA A 250 -19.41 4.88 7.62
CA ALA A 250 -19.36 5.84 8.73
C ALA A 250 -20.77 6.30 9.18
N GLU A 251 -21.73 6.47 8.27
CA GLU A 251 -23.13 6.79 8.57
C GLU A 251 -23.80 5.66 9.37
N HIS A 252 -23.36 4.41 9.19
CA HIS A 252 -23.78 3.24 9.96
C HIS A 252 -22.93 2.99 11.22
N GLY A 253 -22.04 3.93 11.60
CA GLY A 253 -21.20 3.83 12.79
C GLY A 253 -20.09 2.78 12.66
N CYS A 254 -19.64 2.50 11.44
CA CYS A 254 -18.53 1.58 11.15
C CYS A 254 -17.23 2.34 10.88
N ASP A 255 -16.10 1.70 11.19
CA ASP A 255 -14.77 2.29 11.02
C ASP A 255 -14.29 2.22 9.56
N GLN A 256 -14.70 1.18 8.81
CA GLN A 256 -14.29 0.91 7.43
C GLN A 256 -15.37 0.17 6.64
N ALA A 257 -15.25 0.22 5.30
CA ALA A 257 -16.09 -0.56 4.40
C ALA A 257 -15.35 -1.77 3.83
N VAL A 258 -16.06 -2.90 3.72
CA VAL A 258 -15.68 -4.09 2.95
C VAL A 258 -16.23 -3.95 1.55
N PHE A 259 -15.39 -4.12 0.55
CA PHE A 259 -15.78 -4.12 -0.86
C PHE A 259 -15.88 -5.55 -1.39
N LEU A 260 -16.92 -5.79 -2.18
CA LEU A 260 -17.15 -7.04 -2.86
C LEU A 260 -16.77 -6.93 -4.35
N ASP A 261 -16.67 -8.05 -5.03
CA ASP A 261 -16.42 -8.08 -6.46
C ASP A 261 -17.49 -7.30 -7.23
N SER A 262 -17.06 -6.48 -8.17
CA SER A 262 -17.94 -5.55 -8.90
C SER A 262 -18.92 -6.24 -9.87
N SER A 263 -18.78 -7.53 -10.13
CA SER A 263 -19.58 -8.26 -11.11
C SER A 263 -20.77 -8.98 -10.48
N THR A 264 -20.58 -9.59 -9.32
CA THR A 264 -21.61 -10.42 -8.67
C THR A 264 -21.98 -9.92 -7.27
N HIS A 265 -21.18 -9.04 -6.67
CA HIS A 265 -21.30 -8.59 -5.29
C HIS A 265 -21.40 -9.76 -4.29
N THR A 266 -20.65 -10.83 -4.58
CA THR A 266 -20.69 -12.09 -3.82
C THR A 266 -19.39 -12.34 -3.08
N TYR A 267 -18.26 -12.07 -3.74
CA TYR A 267 -16.95 -12.41 -3.22
C TYR A 267 -16.28 -11.21 -2.54
N ILE A 268 -15.72 -11.48 -1.38
CA ILE A 268 -14.97 -10.49 -0.61
C ILE A 268 -13.68 -10.16 -1.37
N GLU A 269 -13.39 -8.87 -1.55
CA GLU A 269 -12.12 -8.41 -2.09
C GLU A 269 -11.22 -7.85 -0.97
N GLU A 270 -11.36 -6.59 -0.62
CA GLU A 270 -10.56 -5.95 0.42
C GLU A 270 -11.32 -4.77 1.05
N LEU A 271 -10.75 -4.15 2.07
CA LEU A 271 -11.21 -2.87 2.60
C LEU A 271 -10.75 -1.72 1.69
N GLY A 272 -11.11 -0.50 2.01
CA GLY A 272 -10.67 0.67 1.26
C GLY A 272 -9.14 0.78 1.08
N GLY A 273 -8.35 0.29 2.03
CA GLY A 273 -6.89 0.36 2.00
C GLY A 273 -6.17 -0.79 2.72
N MET A 274 -6.85 -1.88 3.05
CA MET A 274 -6.28 -3.03 3.77
C MET A 274 -6.80 -4.36 3.23
N ASN A 275 -5.93 -5.39 3.23
CA ASN A 275 -6.31 -6.76 2.92
C ASN A 275 -6.94 -7.45 4.14
N LEU A 276 -7.73 -8.49 3.91
CA LEU A 276 -8.42 -9.28 4.95
C LEU A 276 -7.85 -10.68 5.08
N PHE A 277 -7.91 -11.21 6.30
CA PHE A 277 -7.60 -12.59 6.65
C PHE A 277 -8.66 -13.17 7.58
N PHE A 278 -8.90 -14.46 7.44
CA PHE A 278 -9.83 -15.26 8.21
C PHE A 278 -9.08 -16.45 8.82
N VAL A 279 -9.17 -16.61 10.13
CA VAL A 279 -8.62 -17.77 10.84
C VAL A 279 -9.77 -18.73 11.11
N THR A 280 -9.59 -19.98 10.69
CA THR A 280 -10.59 -21.02 10.90
C THR A 280 -10.23 -21.88 12.13
N LYS A 281 -11.22 -22.58 12.67
CA LYS A 281 -11.06 -23.48 13.85
C LYS A 281 -10.05 -24.61 13.66
N ASP A 282 -9.75 -24.97 12.41
CA ASP A 282 -8.77 -25.96 11.99
C ASP A 282 -7.41 -25.35 11.60
N ASN A 283 -7.13 -24.12 12.08
CA ASN A 283 -5.89 -23.37 11.89
C ASN A 283 -5.54 -23.01 10.44
N ARG A 284 -6.53 -22.96 9.54
CA ARG A 284 -6.30 -22.36 8.20
C ARG A 284 -6.31 -20.84 8.31
N LEU A 285 -5.40 -20.22 7.57
CA LEU A 285 -5.27 -18.79 7.42
C LEU A 285 -5.70 -18.40 6.00
N VAL A 286 -6.97 -18.08 5.86
CA VAL A 286 -7.59 -17.83 4.55
C VAL A 286 -7.57 -16.35 4.22
N THR A 287 -7.23 -16.00 2.97
CA THR A 287 -7.30 -14.63 2.45
C THR A 287 -7.83 -14.62 1.02
N PRO A 288 -8.55 -13.58 0.59
CA PRO A 288 -8.99 -13.47 -0.80
C PRO A 288 -7.83 -13.61 -1.79
N GLU A 289 -8.03 -14.44 -2.83
CA GLU A 289 -7.06 -14.61 -3.91
C GLU A 289 -6.90 -13.32 -4.73
N LEU A 290 -5.71 -13.12 -5.29
CA LEU A 290 -5.39 -11.94 -6.09
C LEU A 290 -5.97 -12.08 -7.50
N THR A 291 -7.12 -11.46 -7.74
CA THR A 291 -7.88 -11.51 -9.00
C THR A 291 -7.53 -10.39 -9.99
N GLY A 292 -6.61 -9.48 -9.60
CA GLY A 292 -6.29 -8.27 -10.35
C GLY A 292 -7.13 -7.05 -9.96
N THR A 293 -8.13 -7.23 -9.09
CA THR A 293 -8.93 -6.16 -8.47
C THR A 293 -8.48 -5.84 -7.04
N ILE A 294 -7.70 -6.72 -6.43
CA ILE A 294 -7.16 -6.60 -5.06
C ILE A 294 -5.69 -6.17 -5.11
N LEU A 295 -5.29 -5.28 -4.20
CA LEU A 295 -3.91 -4.86 -4.08
C LEU A 295 -3.04 -5.98 -3.50
N GLU A 296 -1.92 -6.29 -4.18
CA GLU A 296 -0.89 -7.20 -3.67
C GLU A 296 -0.17 -6.59 -2.45
N GLY A 297 -0.75 -6.76 -1.25
CA GLY A 297 -0.24 -6.16 -0.02
C GLY A 297 1.12 -6.73 0.39
N VAL A 298 2.11 -5.87 0.68
CA VAL A 298 3.41 -6.32 1.20
C VAL A 298 3.22 -6.95 2.59
N THR A 299 2.40 -6.36 3.46
CA THR A 299 2.05 -6.95 4.74
C THR A 299 1.31 -8.27 4.56
N ARG A 300 0.35 -8.36 3.61
CA ARG A 300 -0.37 -9.59 3.27
C ARG A 300 0.60 -10.71 2.90
N SER A 301 1.51 -10.46 1.96
CA SER A 301 2.48 -11.48 1.54
C SER A 301 3.49 -11.85 2.64
N SER A 302 3.79 -10.93 3.57
CA SER A 302 4.63 -11.23 4.74
C SER A 302 3.90 -12.15 5.73
N ILE A 303 2.61 -11.91 5.99
CA ILE A 303 1.78 -12.77 6.84
C ILE A 303 1.71 -14.19 6.28
N LEU A 304 1.49 -14.33 4.97
CA LEU A 304 1.52 -15.64 4.31
C LEU A 304 2.89 -16.32 4.44
N GLY A 305 3.98 -15.55 4.39
CA GLY A 305 5.34 -16.07 4.62
C GLY A 305 5.58 -16.57 6.04
N LEU A 306 5.01 -15.89 7.05
CA LEU A 306 5.16 -16.26 8.47
C LEU A 306 4.18 -17.34 8.94
N SER A 307 3.11 -17.61 8.20
CA SER A 307 2.00 -18.45 8.65
C SER A 307 2.43 -19.83 9.15
N LYS A 308 3.33 -20.49 8.41
CA LYS A 308 3.82 -21.83 8.79
C LYS A 308 4.66 -21.85 10.06
N GLU A 309 5.43 -20.78 10.32
CA GLU A 309 6.18 -20.61 11.57
C GLU A 309 5.26 -20.50 12.78
N LEU A 310 4.04 -20.00 12.55
CA LEU A 310 2.99 -19.81 13.55
C LEU A 310 2.01 -20.99 13.62
N GLY A 311 2.31 -22.10 12.92
CA GLY A 311 1.46 -23.30 12.93
C GLY A 311 0.15 -23.15 12.16
N LEU A 312 0.09 -22.19 11.22
CA LEU A 312 -1.08 -21.93 10.40
C LEU A 312 -0.89 -22.47 8.98
N ASP A 313 -1.97 -22.94 8.37
CA ASP A 313 -2.01 -23.38 6.98
C ASP A 313 -2.57 -22.27 6.07
N PRO A 314 -1.74 -21.59 5.25
CA PRO A 314 -2.17 -20.48 4.42
C PRO A 314 -2.96 -20.95 3.20
N GLU A 315 -4.10 -20.31 2.95
CA GLU A 315 -4.97 -20.57 1.81
C GLU A 315 -5.37 -19.27 1.12
N GLU A 316 -5.08 -19.17 -0.17
CA GLU A 316 -5.53 -18.07 -1.03
C GLU A 316 -6.67 -18.55 -1.93
N ARG A 317 -7.88 -18.06 -1.72
CA ARG A 317 -9.06 -18.45 -2.49
C ARG A 317 -10.13 -17.36 -2.48
N ARG A 318 -11.13 -17.49 -3.31
CA ARG A 318 -12.35 -16.69 -3.19
C ARG A 318 -13.10 -17.05 -1.90
N ILE A 319 -13.68 -16.03 -1.28
CA ILE A 319 -14.46 -16.15 -0.05
C ILE A 319 -15.78 -15.43 -0.32
N GLU A 320 -16.89 -16.12 -0.20
CA GLU A 320 -18.20 -15.51 -0.32
C GLU A 320 -18.57 -14.74 0.96
N ILE A 321 -19.29 -13.64 0.81
CA ILE A 321 -19.71 -12.84 1.97
C ILE A 321 -20.63 -13.64 2.91
N GLU A 322 -21.44 -14.55 2.36
CA GLU A 322 -22.27 -15.44 3.18
C GLU A 322 -21.44 -16.46 3.95
N GLU A 323 -20.30 -16.95 3.38
CA GLU A 323 -19.36 -17.79 4.11
C GLU A 323 -18.80 -17.08 5.36
N TRP A 324 -18.51 -15.78 5.26
CA TRP A 324 -18.12 -15.00 6.44
C TRP A 324 -19.24 -14.99 7.48
N LYS A 325 -20.45 -14.56 7.07
CA LYS A 325 -21.61 -14.47 7.97
C LYS A 325 -21.92 -15.79 8.67
N ASP A 326 -21.92 -16.89 7.92
CA ASP A 326 -22.23 -18.22 8.43
C ASP A 326 -21.06 -18.82 9.23
N GLY A 327 -19.84 -18.64 8.79
CA GLY A 327 -18.65 -19.13 9.46
C GLY A 327 -18.45 -18.54 10.87
N VAL A 328 -18.77 -17.25 11.05
CA VAL A 328 -18.76 -16.63 12.38
C VAL A 328 -19.89 -17.17 13.25
N ARG A 329 -21.11 -17.37 12.71
CA ARG A 329 -22.24 -17.90 13.45
C ARG A 329 -22.05 -19.37 13.88
N SER A 330 -21.44 -20.18 13.00
CA SER A 330 -21.14 -21.60 13.29
C SER A 330 -19.90 -21.80 14.17
N GLY A 331 -19.03 -20.79 14.28
CA GLY A 331 -17.73 -20.90 14.93
C GLY A 331 -16.68 -21.60 14.06
N ASP A 332 -16.90 -21.73 12.76
CA ASP A 332 -15.89 -22.24 11.81
C ASP A 332 -14.82 -21.19 11.51
N ILE A 333 -15.19 -19.89 11.50
CA ILE A 333 -14.28 -18.75 11.48
C ILE A 333 -14.16 -18.24 12.92
N VAL A 334 -12.94 -18.29 13.47
CA VAL A 334 -12.67 -17.97 14.88
C VAL A 334 -12.05 -16.58 15.07
N GLU A 335 -11.29 -16.07 14.08
CA GLU A 335 -10.74 -14.72 14.11
C GLU A 335 -10.76 -14.12 12.72
N ILE A 336 -10.88 -12.80 12.65
CA ILE A 336 -10.80 -12.03 11.42
C ILE A 336 -9.95 -10.80 11.68
N PHE A 337 -9.05 -10.48 10.75
CA PHE A 337 -8.25 -9.27 10.85
C PHE A 337 -7.98 -8.64 9.49
N ALA A 338 -7.78 -7.34 9.50
CA ALA A 338 -7.28 -6.57 8.38
C ALA A 338 -5.77 -6.32 8.52
N CYS A 339 -5.06 -6.15 7.41
CA CYS A 339 -3.64 -5.84 7.44
C CYS A 339 -3.23 -4.79 6.40
N GLY A 340 -2.22 -4.00 6.75
CA GLY A 340 -1.63 -2.98 5.87
C GLY A 340 -0.42 -2.33 6.52
N THR A 341 0.34 -1.55 5.76
CA THR A 341 1.58 -0.92 6.27
C THR A 341 1.32 0.00 7.46
N ALA A 342 0.27 0.81 7.43
CA ALA A 342 -0.01 1.80 8.46
C ALA A 342 -0.44 1.14 9.78
N ALA A 343 -1.45 0.28 9.72
CA ALA A 343 -2.08 -0.36 10.87
C ALA A 343 -1.41 -1.68 11.30
N VAL A 344 -0.49 -2.21 10.50
CA VAL A 344 0.15 -3.52 10.62
C VAL A 344 -0.87 -4.64 10.54
N VAL A 345 -1.49 -5.01 11.65
CA VAL A 345 -2.60 -5.97 11.77
C VAL A 345 -3.64 -5.39 12.71
N THR A 346 -4.90 -5.42 12.30
CA THR A 346 -6.03 -4.87 13.05
C THR A 346 -7.13 -5.91 13.16
N PRO A 347 -7.54 -6.32 14.37
CA PRO A 347 -8.62 -7.27 14.53
C PRO A 347 -9.95 -6.65 14.06
N VAL A 348 -10.84 -7.51 13.54
CA VAL A 348 -12.21 -7.15 13.16
C VAL A 348 -13.15 -7.60 14.27
N GLY A 349 -13.90 -6.67 14.87
CA GLY A 349 -14.82 -6.92 15.98
C GLY A 349 -16.26 -7.19 15.55
N GLU A 350 -16.70 -6.58 14.46
CA GLU A 350 -18.07 -6.71 13.99
C GLU A 350 -18.16 -6.46 12.49
N LEU A 351 -19.07 -7.17 11.84
CA LEU A 351 -19.49 -6.94 10.46
C LEU A 351 -20.94 -6.48 10.46
N ARG A 352 -21.25 -5.39 9.74
CA ARG A 352 -22.62 -4.85 9.56
C ARG A 352 -22.99 -4.77 8.08
N TRP A 353 -24.26 -4.92 7.79
CA TRP A 353 -24.86 -4.77 6.44
C TRP A 353 -26.30 -4.29 6.56
N GLU A 354 -26.93 -3.98 5.44
CA GLU A 354 -28.33 -3.58 5.43
C GLU A 354 -29.22 -4.64 6.12
N GLY A 355 -29.85 -4.26 7.22
CA GLY A 355 -30.75 -5.14 7.99
C GLY A 355 -30.11 -6.21 8.86
N GLY A 356 -28.75 -6.21 9.08
CA GLY A 356 -28.12 -7.21 9.93
C GLY A 356 -26.72 -6.88 10.42
N GLN A 357 -26.25 -7.69 11.35
CA GLN A 357 -24.89 -7.66 11.86
C GLN A 357 -24.43 -9.05 12.34
N ALA A 358 -23.13 -9.26 12.36
CA ALA A 358 -22.50 -10.44 12.93
C ALA A 358 -21.26 -10.01 13.76
N PRO A 359 -21.23 -10.31 15.07
CA PRO A 359 -20.04 -10.04 15.87
C PRO A 359 -18.89 -10.96 15.43
N SER A 360 -17.67 -10.45 15.49
CA SER A 360 -16.47 -11.30 15.42
C SER A 360 -16.27 -12.00 16.77
N THR A 361 -15.61 -13.16 16.74
CA THR A 361 -15.34 -13.96 17.94
C THR A 361 -14.12 -13.47 18.72
N ALA A 362 -13.35 -12.53 18.20
CA ALA A 362 -12.05 -12.14 18.75
C ALA A 362 -12.12 -11.32 20.08
N GLY A 363 -13.30 -10.90 20.54
CA GLY A 363 -13.46 -10.10 21.77
C GLY A 363 -12.78 -8.71 21.68
N GLU A 364 -12.74 -8.01 22.84
CA GLU A 364 -12.18 -6.65 22.91
C GLU A 364 -10.66 -6.57 22.73
N ALA A 365 -9.94 -7.64 22.99
CA ALA A 365 -8.47 -7.69 22.91
C ALA A 365 -7.91 -8.16 21.55
N GLY A 366 -8.78 -8.50 20.60
CA GLY A 366 -8.38 -9.23 19.39
C GLY A 366 -8.14 -10.72 19.69
N GLY A 367 -7.96 -11.53 18.65
CA GLY A 367 -7.72 -12.96 18.77
C GLY A 367 -6.26 -13.31 19.08
N GLU A 368 -6.04 -14.51 19.57
CA GLU A 368 -4.70 -15.03 19.91
C GLU A 368 -3.80 -15.10 18.67
N VAL A 369 -4.33 -15.63 17.56
CA VAL A 369 -3.60 -15.75 16.29
C VAL A 369 -3.31 -14.37 15.69
N THR A 370 -4.29 -13.47 15.69
CA THR A 370 -4.14 -12.09 15.22
C THR A 370 -3.01 -11.37 15.96
N ASN A 371 -2.99 -11.49 17.28
CA ASN A 371 -1.99 -10.86 18.14
C ASN A 371 -0.60 -11.51 17.95
N ALA A 372 -0.52 -12.83 17.78
CA ALA A 372 0.74 -13.54 17.51
C ALA A 372 1.36 -13.10 16.18
N ILE A 373 0.55 -13.02 15.11
CA ILE A 373 0.98 -12.52 13.79
C ILE A 373 1.49 -11.08 13.91
N ARG A 374 0.72 -10.21 14.59
CA ARG A 374 1.10 -8.80 14.79
C ARG A 374 2.42 -8.67 15.54
N SER A 375 2.57 -9.36 16.66
CA SER A 375 3.80 -9.33 17.46
C SER A 375 5.00 -9.80 16.66
N ARG A 376 4.86 -10.92 15.94
CA ARG A 376 5.94 -11.47 15.11
C ARG A 376 6.38 -10.50 14.02
N LEU A 377 5.44 -9.84 13.34
CA LEU A 377 5.76 -8.80 12.34
C LEU A 377 6.51 -7.62 12.95
N LEU A 378 6.02 -7.10 14.09
CA LEU A 378 6.67 -5.98 14.78
C LEU A 378 8.07 -6.37 15.26
N ASP A 379 8.25 -7.57 15.79
CA ASP A 379 9.56 -8.03 16.26
C ASP A 379 10.58 -8.10 15.13
N VAL A 380 10.19 -8.57 13.94
CA VAL A 380 11.06 -8.53 12.75
C VAL A 380 11.33 -7.07 12.35
N GLN A 381 10.29 -6.23 12.24
CA GLN A 381 10.41 -4.84 11.80
C GLN A 381 11.34 -4.00 12.69
N TYR A 382 11.33 -4.23 14.00
CA TYR A 382 12.19 -3.53 14.96
C TYR A 382 13.50 -4.24 15.28
N GLY A 383 13.81 -5.35 14.59
CA GLY A 383 15.04 -6.10 14.81
C GLY A 383 15.14 -6.76 16.19
N ARG A 384 14.01 -7.05 16.83
CA ARG A 384 13.95 -7.73 18.14
C ARG A 384 14.19 -9.23 18.01
N VAL A 385 14.07 -9.76 16.81
CA VAL A 385 14.32 -11.16 16.45
C VAL A 385 15.14 -11.20 15.16
N GLU A 386 15.79 -12.33 14.92
CA GLU A 386 16.54 -12.55 13.67
C GLU A 386 15.63 -12.50 12.46
N ASP A 387 16.06 -11.81 11.42
CA ASP A 387 15.39 -11.74 10.12
C ASP A 387 15.76 -12.96 9.26
N THR A 388 15.06 -14.06 9.49
CA THR A 388 15.27 -15.32 8.76
C THR A 388 14.82 -15.28 7.30
N HIS A 389 14.09 -14.22 6.90
CA HIS A 389 13.56 -14.05 5.55
C HIS A 389 14.37 -13.07 4.69
N GLY A 390 15.32 -12.33 5.25
CA GLY A 390 16.04 -11.27 4.55
C GLY A 390 15.13 -10.11 4.13
N TRP A 391 14.17 -9.75 4.97
CA TRP A 391 13.20 -8.68 4.68
C TRP A 391 13.69 -7.28 5.05
N LEU A 392 14.65 -7.20 5.93
CA LEU A 392 15.20 -5.94 6.40
C LEU A 392 16.27 -5.40 5.44
N THR A 393 16.22 -4.11 5.17
CA THR A 393 17.23 -3.39 4.39
C THR A 393 17.64 -2.17 5.16
N GLN A 394 18.94 -2.04 5.45
CA GLN A 394 19.47 -0.85 6.14
C GLN A 394 19.34 0.39 5.25
N LEU A 395 18.78 1.46 5.82
CA LEU A 395 18.59 2.75 5.18
C LEU A 395 19.55 3.83 5.71
N ALA A 396 19.93 3.76 7.01
CA ALA A 396 20.92 4.66 7.62
C ALA A 396 21.55 4.07 8.89
#